data_08a6c7287f08b2c76e857ca5829f2e5d
#
_entry.id   08a6c7287f08b2c76e857ca5829f2e5d
#
_cell.length_a   1.000
_cell.length_b   1.000
_cell.length_c   1.000
_cell.angle_alpha   90.00
_cell.angle_beta   90.00
_cell.angle_gamma   90.00
#
_symmetry.space_group_name_H-M   'P 1'
#
loop_
_entity.id
_entity.type
_entity.pdbx_description
1 polymer ?
#
loop_
_entity_poly.entity_id
_entity_poly.type
_entity_poly.pdbx_seq_one_letter_code
_entity_poly.pdbx_strand_id
1 'polypeptide(L)'
;GSGKSTLLRVIAGILEPTHGELFVDGRISTLFDINLGMDDHLTGYENIMVRGLLLGHSRNKILLNLDEISDFTGLGEFLNMPLHTYSDGMKLRLAFSVSTAFKPDILLMDEGILAGDADFVDKAVKRLEKLVDGSSIMILATHSEELLSKCCTKRVDLGLNAK
;
A
#
# COMPACT_ATOMS: atom_id res chain seq x y z
N GLY A 1 -4.85 11.13 -17.01
CA GLY A 1 -3.57 11.70 -16.73
C GLY A 1 -3.55 13.04 -16.02
N SER A 2 -4.32 13.25 -14.90
CA SER A 2 -4.29 14.53 -14.14
C SER A 2 -3.10 14.68 -13.18
N GLY A 3 -2.12 13.74 -13.19
CA GLY A 3 -0.94 13.79 -12.32
C GLY A 3 -1.13 13.25 -10.90
N LYS A 4 -2.27 12.67 -10.55
CA LYS A 4 -2.54 12.14 -9.19
C LYS A 4 -1.51 11.12 -8.73
N SER A 5 -1.25 10.08 -9.52
CA SER A 5 -0.27 9.04 -9.18
C SER A 5 1.16 9.60 -9.14
N THR A 6 1.48 10.61 -9.98
CA THR A 6 2.76 11.32 -9.92
C THR A 6 2.91 12.08 -8.61
N LEU A 7 1.86 12.80 -8.18
CA LEU A 7 1.86 13.51 -6.90
C LEU A 7 2.03 12.55 -5.72
N LEU A 8 1.33 11.41 -5.72
CA LEU A 8 1.52 10.38 -4.68
C LEU A 8 2.97 9.88 -4.63
N ARG A 9 3.61 9.66 -5.79
CA ARG A 9 5.02 9.24 -5.85
C ARG A 9 5.99 10.32 -5.36
N VAL A 10 5.69 11.60 -5.62
CA VAL A 10 6.46 12.71 -5.06
C VAL A 10 6.32 12.74 -3.54
N ILE A 11 5.09 12.64 -3.01
CA ILE A 11 4.85 12.63 -1.56
C ILE A 11 5.53 11.43 -0.89
N ALA A 12 5.54 10.27 -1.56
CA ALA A 12 6.22 9.07 -1.09
C ALA A 12 7.76 9.15 -1.14
N GLY A 13 8.33 10.21 -1.71
CA GLY A 13 9.77 10.35 -1.91
C GLY A 13 10.36 9.44 -3.00
N ILE A 14 9.50 8.86 -3.86
CA ILE A 14 9.92 8.03 -5.00
C ILE A 14 10.39 8.92 -6.16
N LEU A 15 9.78 10.10 -6.31
CA LEU A 15 10.14 11.10 -7.31
C LEU A 15 10.48 12.41 -6.60
N GLU A 16 11.50 13.11 -7.10
CA GLU A 16 11.82 14.46 -6.66
C GLU A 16 10.91 15.49 -7.35
N PRO A 17 10.45 16.52 -6.63
CA PRO A 17 9.68 17.59 -7.25
C PRO A 17 10.57 18.41 -8.21
N THR A 18 10.07 18.72 -9.40
CA THR A 18 10.81 19.53 -10.39
C THR A 18 11.00 20.98 -9.91
N HIS A 19 10.04 21.50 -9.14
CA HIS A 19 10.06 22.84 -8.54
C HIS A 19 9.36 22.79 -7.19
N GLY A 20 9.76 23.67 -6.27
CA GLY A 20 9.19 23.75 -4.94
C GLY A 20 9.88 22.81 -3.96
N GLU A 21 9.33 22.73 -2.76
CA GLU A 21 9.86 21.91 -1.65
C GLU A 21 8.74 21.07 -1.05
N LEU A 22 9.10 19.88 -0.61
CA LEU A 22 8.19 18.95 0.06
C LEU A 22 8.75 18.66 1.45
N PHE A 23 7.94 18.89 2.48
CA PHE A 23 8.24 18.51 3.84
C PHE A 23 7.26 17.43 4.29
N VAL A 24 7.79 16.31 4.76
CA VAL A 24 7.02 15.19 5.29
C VAL A 24 7.57 14.83 6.65
N ASP A 25 6.71 14.85 7.66
CA ASP A 25 7.03 14.40 9.02
C ASP A 25 6.14 13.20 9.38
N GLY A 26 6.75 12.05 9.57
CA GLY A 26 6.06 10.80 9.84
C GLY A 26 6.39 9.68 8.84
N ARG A 27 6.02 8.45 9.22
CA ARG A 27 6.24 7.26 8.39
C ARG A 27 5.13 7.13 7.37
N ILE A 28 5.54 7.06 6.11
CA ILE A 28 4.64 6.85 4.97
C ILE A 28 4.47 5.35 4.75
N SER A 29 3.22 4.90 4.56
CA SER A 29 2.91 3.63 3.91
C SER A 29 2.20 3.88 2.59
N THR A 30 2.67 3.22 1.53
CA THR A 30 2.09 3.33 0.20
C THR A 30 1.32 2.08 -0.15
N LEU A 31 0.09 2.26 -0.64
CA LEU A 31 -0.74 1.19 -1.19
C LEU A 31 -0.92 1.33 -2.70
N PHE A 32 -0.04 2.05 -3.36
CA PHE A 32 0.11 2.07 -4.82
C PHE A 32 1.47 1.46 -5.19
N ASP A 33 1.65 1.06 -6.45
CA ASP A 33 2.84 0.31 -6.90
C ASP A 33 3.14 -0.91 -6.00
N ILE A 34 2.09 -1.68 -5.73
CA ILE A 34 2.08 -2.79 -4.76
C ILE A 34 3.19 -3.81 -5.02
N ASN A 35 3.62 -4.00 -6.26
CA ASN A 35 4.70 -4.92 -6.61
C ASN A 35 6.11 -4.32 -6.39
N LEU A 36 6.22 -3.03 -6.04
CA LEU A 36 7.50 -2.39 -5.82
C LEU A 36 8.23 -3.06 -4.64
N GLY A 37 9.47 -3.49 -4.88
CA GLY A 37 10.30 -4.13 -3.87
C GLY A 37 9.99 -5.61 -3.63
N MET A 38 9.24 -6.26 -4.52
CA MET A 38 9.07 -7.71 -4.51
C MET A 38 9.99 -8.35 -5.55
N ASP A 39 10.56 -9.50 -5.22
CA ASP A 39 11.43 -10.28 -6.09
C ASP A 39 10.76 -11.60 -6.44
N ASP A 40 10.62 -11.87 -7.74
CA ASP A 40 9.94 -13.05 -8.27
C ASP A 40 10.70 -14.36 -7.97
N HIS A 41 11.99 -14.29 -7.65
CA HIS A 41 12.80 -15.46 -7.31
C HIS A 41 12.79 -15.82 -5.83
N LEU A 42 12.36 -14.91 -4.98
CA LEU A 42 12.23 -15.13 -3.55
C LEU A 42 10.86 -15.75 -3.20
N THR A 43 10.83 -16.50 -2.12
CA THR A 43 9.60 -17.05 -1.54
C THR A 43 8.68 -15.95 -1.01
N GLY A 44 7.42 -16.27 -0.71
CA GLY A 44 6.49 -15.36 -0.07
C GLY A 44 7.02 -14.82 1.26
N TYR A 45 7.58 -15.70 2.10
CA TYR A 45 8.16 -15.31 3.39
C TYR A 45 9.37 -14.37 3.24
N GLU A 46 10.24 -14.63 2.28
CA GLU A 46 11.38 -13.76 1.98
C GLU A 46 10.92 -12.40 1.47
N ASN A 47 9.89 -12.37 0.62
CA ASN A 47 9.28 -11.13 0.15
C ASN A 47 8.60 -10.34 1.27
N ILE A 48 7.96 -10.99 2.25
CA ILE A 48 7.46 -10.31 3.46
C ILE A 48 8.61 -9.56 4.15
N MET A 49 9.76 -10.24 4.31
CA MET A 49 10.93 -9.64 4.95
C MET A 49 11.50 -8.48 4.14
N VAL A 50 11.77 -8.69 2.86
CA VAL A 50 12.37 -7.67 1.97
C VAL A 50 11.47 -6.43 1.91
N ARG A 51 10.17 -6.63 1.64
CA ARG A 51 9.23 -5.52 1.55
C ARG A 51 9.06 -4.80 2.88
N GLY A 52 8.99 -5.52 3.99
CA GLY A 52 8.91 -4.91 5.32
C GLY A 52 10.11 -4.03 5.64
N LEU A 53 11.33 -4.46 5.25
CA LEU A 53 12.55 -3.67 5.38
C LEU A 53 12.53 -2.42 4.49
N LEU A 54 12.05 -2.54 3.23
CA LEU A 54 11.91 -1.41 2.32
C LEU A 54 10.89 -0.37 2.80
N LEU A 55 9.85 -0.81 3.53
CA LEU A 55 8.90 0.08 4.21
C LEU A 55 9.48 0.70 5.50
N GLY A 56 10.77 0.50 5.79
CA GLY A 56 11.46 1.10 6.92
C GLY A 56 11.24 0.40 8.27
N HIS A 57 10.71 -0.83 8.28
CA HIS A 57 10.54 -1.58 9.52
C HIS A 57 11.78 -2.41 9.87
N SER A 58 12.08 -2.52 11.16
CA SER A 58 13.19 -3.37 11.61
C SER A 58 12.84 -4.85 11.43
N ARG A 59 13.88 -5.67 11.19
CA ARG A 59 13.74 -7.13 11.07
C ARG A 59 12.96 -7.75 12.23
N ASN A 60 13.26 -7.34 13.46
CA ASN A 60 12.57 -7.86 14.65
C ASN A 60 11.08 -7.54 14.62
N LYS A 61 10.71 -6.32 14.21
CA LYS A 61 9.30 -5.92 14.10
C LYS A 61 8.56 -6.73 13.04
N ILE A 62 9.21 -7.03 11.91
CA ILE A 62 8.63 -7.86 10.86
C ILE A 62 8.41 -9.29 11.37
N LEU A 63 9.42 -9.88 12.04
CA LEU A 63 9.31 -11.22 12.59
C LEU A 63 8.21 -11.37 13.65
N LEU A 64 8.02 -10.35 14.50
CA LEU A 64 6.94 -10.34 15.50
C LEU A 64 5.53 -10.28 14.88
N ASN A 65 5.41 -9.81 13.64
CA ASN A 65 4.14 -9.73 12.92
C ASN A 65 4.01 -10.77 11.79
N LEU A 66 4.98 -11.69 11.67
CA LEU A 66 5.07 -12.61 10.54
C LEU A 66 3.85 -13.51 10.44
N ASP A 67 3.41 -14.08 11.57
CA ASP A 67 2.25 -14.97 11.62
C ASP A 67 0.97 -14.23 11.24
N GLU A 68 0.77 -13.02 11.76
CA GLU A 68 -0.38 -12.18 11.43
C GLU A 68 -0.39 -11.78 9.95
N ILE A 69 0.77 -11.44 9.38
CA ILE A 69 0.90 -11.13 7.96
C ILE A 69 0.57 -12.36 7.12
N SER A 70 1.15 -13.51 7.44
CA SER A 70 0.96 -14.75 6.69
C SER A 70 -0.50 -15.22 6.71
N ASP A 71 -1.14 -15.21 7.88
CA ASP A 71 -2.55 -15.56 8.05
C ASP A 71 -3.48 -14.62 7.26
N PHE A 72 -3.16 -13.33 7.25
CA PHE A 72 -3.98 -12.37 6.50
C PHE A 72 -3.92 -12.59 5.00
N THR A 73 -2.78 -13.04 4.43
CA THR A 73 -2.68 -13.34 3.01
C THR A 73 -3.64 -14.45 2.58
N GLY A 74 -3.90 -15.41 3.45
CA GLY A 74 -4.65 -16.62 3.14
C GLY A 74 -3.94 -17.55 2.14
N LEU A 75 -2.63 -17.39 1.95
CA LEU A 75 -1.86 -18.15 0.95
C LEU A 75 -1.33 -19.48 1.48
N GLY A 76 -1.28 -19.68 2.81
CA GLY A 76 -0.84 -20.95 3.43
C GLY A 76 0.53 -21.40 2.90
N GLU A 77 0.61 -22.67 2.46
CA GLU A 77 1.85 -23.28 1.98
C GLU A 77 2.47 -22.58 0.75
N PHE A 78 1.70 -21.83 -0.01
CA PHE A 78 2.26 -21.04 -1.11
C PHE A 78 3.31 -20.03 -0.65
N LEU A 79 3.28 -19.58 0.61
CA LEU A 79 4.29 -18.70 1.16
C LEU A 79 5.70 -19.29 1.15
N ASN A 80 5.83 -20.60 1.05
CA ASN A 80 7.12 -21.29 0.87
C ASN A 80 7.59 -21.36 -0.59
N MET A 81 6.73 -20.94 -1.55
CA MET A 81 7.02 -21.00 -2.98
C MET A 81 7.53 -19.67 -3.50
N PRO A 82 8.38 -19.66 -4.55
CA PRO A 82 8.84 -18.43 -5.20
C PRO A 82 7.68 -17.65 -5.84
N LEU A 83 7.76 -16.31 -5.82
CA LEU A 83 6.71 -15.42 -6.31
C LEU A 83 6.36 -15.58 -7.80
N HIS A 84 7.30 -16.04 -8.65
CA HIS A 84 7.00 -16.30 -10.06
C HIS A 84 5.94 -17.39 -10.26
N THR A 85 5.67 -18.21 -9.25
CA THR A 85 4.59 -19.23 -9.26
C THR A 85 3.23 -18.67 -8.87
N TYR A 86 3.16 -17.41 -8.38
CA TYR A 86 1.93 -16.79 -7.91
C TYR A 86 1.12 -16.19 -9.04
N SER A 87 -0.20 -16.26 -8.92
CA SER A 87 -1.10 -15.42 -9.73
C SER A 87 -0.97 -13.95 -9.31
N ASP A 88 -1.42 -13.03 -10.18
CA ASP A 88 -1.44 -11.60 -9.85
C ASP A 88 -2.25 -11.30 -8.58
N GLY A 89 -3.37 -12.01 -8.38
CA GLY A 89 -4.17 -11.91 -7.17
C GLY A 89 -3.41 -12.37 -5.91
N MET A 90 -2.60 -13.42 -5.99
CA MET A 90 -1.76 -13.88 -4.86
C MET A 90 -0.65 -12.88 -4.55
N LYS A 91 0.00 -12.30 -5.59
CA LYS A 91 0.99 -11.24 -5.42
C LYS A 91 0.37 -10.01 -4.76
N LEU A 92 -0.83 -9.62 -5.20
CA LEU A 92 -1.58 -8.52 -4.62
C LEU A 92 -1.89 -8.75 -3.14
N ARG A 93 -2.40 -9.94 -2.77
CA ARG A 93 -2.69 -10.30 -1.38
C ARG A 93 -1.45 -10.22 -0.50
N LEU A 94 -0.33 -10.77 -0.96
CA LEU A 94 0.93 -10.73 -0.22
C LEU A 94 1.38 -9.28 0.01
N ALA A 95 1.47 -8.50 -1.06
CA ALA A 95 1.93 -7.13 -1.01
C ALA A 95 1.03 -6.23 -0.15
N PHE A 96 -0.30 -6.37 -0.27
CA PHE A 96 -1.28 -5.68 0.55
C PHE A 96 -1.11 -6.04 2.03
N SER A 97 -0.96 -7.34 2.35
CA SER A 97 -0.82 -7.82 3.72
C SER A 97 0.38 -7.19 4.42
N VAL A 98 1.54 -7.17 3.75
CA VAL A 98 2.75 -6.54 4.29
C VAL A 98 2.59 -5.04 4.47
N SER A 99 2.05 -4.34 3.45
CA SER A 99 1.91 -2.88 3.47
C SER A 99 0.93 -2.39 4.53
N THR A 100 -0.02 -3.22 4.92
CA THR A 100 -1.07 -2.88 5.90
C THR A 100 -0.86 -3.50 7.28
N ALA A 101 0.20 -4.28 7.48
CA ALA A 101 0.50 -4.92 8.77
C ALA A 101 0.94 -3.91 9.84
N PHE A 102 1.44 -2.76 9.42
CA PHE A 102 2.02 -1.77 10.32
C PHE A 102 1.24 -0.47 10.22
N LYS A 103 0.94 0.12 11.37
CA LYS A 103 0.25 1.41 11.43
C LYS A 103 1.18 2.52 10.93
N PRO A 104 0.84 3.22 9.82
CA PRO A 104 1.57 4.36 9.33
C PRO A 104 1.11 5.64 10.03
N ASP A 105 1.95 6.69 9.97
CA ASP A 105 1.54 8.05 10.31
C ASP A 105 0.82 8.70 9.11
N ILE A 106 1.27 8.39 7.89
CA ILE A 106 0.72 8.86 6.62
C ILE A 106 0.43 7.66 5.71
N LEU A 107 -0.82 7.53 5.27
CA LEU A 107 -1.27 6.48 4.35
C LEU A 107 -1.54 7.07 2.97
N LEU A 108 -0.83 6.58 1.95
CA LEU A 108 -1.02 6.99 0.55
C LEU A 108 -1.69 5.86 -0.24
N MET A 109 -2.79 6.17 -0.89
CA MET A 109 -3.62 5.20 -1.62
C MET A 109 -3.95 5.68 -3.02
N ASP A 110 -3.99 4.75 -3.98
CA ASP A 110 -4.55 4.94 -5.32
C ASP A 110 -5.74 3.99 -5.51
N GLU A 111 -6.68 4.29 -6.39
CA GLU A 111 -7.95 3.57 -6.52
C GLU A 111 -7.85 2.11 -6.99
N GLY A 112 -6.70 1.66 -7.46
CA GLY A 112 -6.48 0.30 -7.98
C GLY A 112 -6.23 -0.81 -6.94
N ILE A 113 -6.37 -0.54 -5.64
CA ILE A 113 -5.85 -1.41 -4.58
C ILE A 113 -6.74 -2.61 -4.24
N LEU A 114 -8.04 -2.51 -4.50
CA LEU A 114 -9.02 -3.51 -4.11
C LEU A 114 -9.39 -4.45 -5.28
N ALA A 115 -8.39 -5.01 -5.94
CA ALA A 115 -8.58 -6.05 -6.94
C ALA A 115 -8.31 -7.43 -6.29
N GLY A 116 -9.25 -8.37 -6.45
CA GLY A 116 -9.10 -9.72 -5.89
C GLY A 116 -10.44 -10.44 -5.81
N ASP A 117 -10.46 -11.61 -5.18
CA ASP A 117 -11.71 -12.29 -4.86
C ASP A 117 -12.48 -11.57 -3.74
N ALA A 118 -13.79 -11.79 -3.71
CA ALA A 118 -14.70 -11.08 -2.82
C ALA A 118 -14.33 -11.24 -1.33
N ASP A 119 -13.89 -12.44 -0.93
CA ASP A 119 -13.54 -12.71 0.47
C ASP A 119 -12.30 -11.93 0.93
N PHE A 120 -11.31 -11.77 0.05
CA PHE A 120 -10.14 -10.97 0.36
C PHE A 120 -10.46 -9.48 0.36
N VAL A 121 -11.29 -9.02 -0.58
CA VAL A 121 -11.72 -7.62 -0.66
C VAL A 121 -12.43 -7.20 0.64
N ASP A 122 -13.33 -8.01 1.17
CA ASP A 122 -14.02 -7.71 2.44
C ASP A 122 -13.05 -7.59 3.63
N LYS A 123 -12.06 -8.48 3.70
CA LYS A 123 -11.01 -8.40 4.73
C LYS A 123 -10.13 -7.16 4.55
N ALA A 124 -9.78 -6.85 3.29
CA ALA A 124 -8.96 -5.69 2.96
C ALA A 124 -9.65 -4.37 3.31
N VAL A 125 -10.95 -4.23 2.99
CA VAL A 125 -11.75 -3.05 3.35
C VAL A 125 -11.76 -2.84 4.87
N LYS A 126 -12.10 -3.87 5.65
CA LYS A 126 -12.09 -3.78 7.12
C LYS A 126 -10.72 -3.42 7.70
N ARG A 127 -9.64 -3.88 7.06
CA ARG A 127 -8.28 -3.53 7.47
C ARG A 127 -7.96 -2.08 7.14
N LEU A 128 -8.36 -1.61 5.95
CA LEU A 128 -8.18 -0.21 5.55
C LEU A 128 -8.94 0.74 6.46
N GLU A 129 -10.18 0.45 6.83
CA GLU A 129 -10.96 1.25 7.78
C GLU A 129 -10.18 1.44 9.09
N LYS A 130 -9.64 0.36 9.66
CA LYS A 130 -8.82 0.44 10.88
C LYS A 130 -7.53 1.24 10.70
N LEU A 131 -6.91 1.17 9.52
CA LEU A 131 -5.71 1.95 9.22
C LEU A 131 -6.02 3.44 9.06
N VAL A 132 -7.11 3.76 8.40
CA VAL A 132 -7.59 5.14 8.23
C VAL A 132 -7.89 5.77 9.60
N ASP A 133 -8.66 5.08 10.45
CA ASP A 133 -8.95 5.53 11.81
C ASP A 133 -7.68 5.70 12.67
N GLY A 134 -6.67 4.93 12.35
CA GLY A 134 -5.41 4.91 13.08
C GLY A 134 -4.32 5.83 12.55
N SER A 135 -4.45 6.37 11.35
CA SER A 135 -3.45 7.23 10.70
C SER A 135 -3.71 8.70 10.99
N SER A 136 -2.64 9.51 11.04
CA SER A 136 -2.77 10.96 11.22
C SER A 136 -3.23 11.64 9.94
N ILE A 137 -2.76 11.13 8.79
CA ILE A 137 -3.07 11.65 7.45
C ILE A 137 -3.33 10.47 6.52
N MET A 138 -4.42 10.57 5.74
CA MET A 138 -4.68 9.70 4.58
C MET A 138 -4.79 10.56 3.33
N ILE A 139 -4.09 10.16 2.27
CA ILE A 139 -4.18 10.79 0.94
C ILE A 139 -4.66 9.72 -0.04
N LEU A 140 -5.84 9.93 -0.61
CA LEU A 140 -6.47 9.04 -1.57
C LEU A 140 -6.55 9.71 -2.94
N ALA A 141 -5.95 9.09 -3.95
CA ALA A 141 -6.12 9.46 -5.34
C ALA A 141 -7.23 8.62 -5.97
N THR A 142 -8.37 9.23 -6.28
CA THR A 142 -9.51 8.51 -6.85
C THR A 142 -10.32 9.41 -7.80
N HIS A 143 -11.12 8.76 -8.65
CA HIS A 143 -12.17 9.40 -9.44
C HIS A 143 -13.58 9.14 -8.87
N SER A 144 -13.68 8.31 -7.83
CA SER A 144 -14.96 7.93 -7.22
C SER A 144 -15.43 8.98 -6.23
N GLU A 145 -16.49 9.70 -6.57
CA GLU A 145 -17.16 10.65 -5.66
C GLU A 145 -17.70 9.95 -4.40
N GLU A 146 -18.08 8.69 -4.52
CA GLU A 146 -18.56 7.89 -3.38
C GLU A 146 -17.45 7.65 -2.36
N LEU A 147 -16.25 7.26 -2.80
CA LEU A 147 -15.10 7.07 -1.91
C LEU A 147 -14.66 8.38 -1.29
N LEU A 148 -14.63 9.47 -2.06
CA LEU A 148 -14.29 10.80 -1.54
C LEU A 148 -15.24 11.22 -0.41
N SER A 149 -16.54 11.06 -0.61
CA SER A 149 -17.55 11.47 0.39
C SER A 149 -17.51 10.62 1.67
N LYS A 150 -17.15 9.34 1.57
CA LYS A 150 -17.10 8.40 2.70
C LYS A 150 -15.83 8.51 3.52
N CYS A 151 -14.69 8.73 2.85
CA CYS A 151 -13.37 8.54 3.47
C CYS A 151 -12.57 9.84 3.64
N CYS A 152 -12.93 10.94 2.94
CA CYS A 152 -12.12 12.14 2.90
C CYS A 152 -12.80 13.34 3.54
N THR A 153 -12.06 14.09 4.35
CA THR A 153 -12.52 15.34 4.97
C THR A 153 -12.18 16.57 4.14
N LYS A 154 -11.21 16.45 3.24
CA LYS A 154 -10.76 17.52 2.33
C LYS A 154 -10.58 16.96 0.94
N ARG A 155 -10.84 17.79 -0.08
CA ARG A 155 -10.64 17.48 -1.49
C ARG A 155 -9.67 18.49 -2.10
N VAL A 156 -8.74 17.97 -2.89
CA VAL A 156 -7.86 18.75 -3.77
C VAL A 156 -8.13 18.31 -5.20
N ASP A 157 -8.57 19.24 -6.04
CA ASP A 157 -8.78 18.98 -7.45
C ASP A 157 -7.52 19.35 -8.23
N LEU A 158 -6.88 18.34 -8.83
CA LEU A 158 -5.75 18.54 -9.73
C LEU A 158 -6.30 18.86 -11.14
N GLY A 159 -7.02 19.98 -11.26
CA GLY A 159 -7.63 20.38 -12.50
C GLY A 159 -6.63 20.38 -13.66
N LEU A 160 -7.08 19.87 -14.82
CA LEU A 160 -6.39 19.95 -16.11
C LEU A 160 -6.31 21.42 -16.57
N ASN A 161 -5.54 22.24 -15.89
CA ASN A 161 -5.04 23.52 -16.41
C ASN A 161 -3.57 23.35 -16.81
N ALA A 162 -3.26 22.30 -17.56
CA ALA A 162 -2.06 22.25 -18.37
C ALA A 162 -2.43 22.80 -19.75
N LYS A 163 -2.30 24.11 -19.94
CA LYS A 163 -2.03 24.68 -21.25
C LYS A 163 -0.56 24.52 -21.56
#